data_2b337944b17452510c3255edce5e1436
#
_entry.id   2b337944b17452510c3255edce5e1436
#
_cell.length_a   1.000
_cell.length_b   1.000
_cell.length_c   1.000
_cell.angle_alpha   90.00
_cell.angle_beta   90.00
_cell.angle_gamma   90.00
#
_symmetry.space_group_name_H-M   'P 1'
#
loop_
_entity.id
_entity.type
_entity.pdbx_description
1 polymer ?
#
loop_
_entity_poly.entity_id
_entity_poly.type
_entity_poly.pdbx_seq_one_letter_code
_entity_poly.pdbx_strand_id
1 'polypeptide(L)'
;MTKDLDSIDATLAITRGIASFSPGGGHHVPLFKVVKGVPADLAREQASVMLGCVRKLTLVGALDTDYEMVWAAHYLSGLAKAIVDDCDPSL
;
A
#
# COMPACT_ATOMS: atom_id res chain seq x y z
N MET A 1 23.25 -3.28 -23.33
CA MET A 1 23.54 -3.78 -22.30
C MET A 1 22.90 -3.25 -21.11
N THR A 2 23.35 -2.30 -20.50
CA THR A 2 22.65 -1.70 -19.39
C THR A 2 21.25 -1.32 -19.75
N LYS A 3 21.03 -0.97 -20.97
CA LYS A 3 19.74 -0.59 -21.43
C LYS A 3 18.72 -1.70 -21.31
N ASP A 4 19.11 -2.91 -21.62
CA ASP A 4 18.22 -4.06 -21.48
C ASP A 4 17.92 -4.34 -20.04
N LEU A 5 18.92 -4.22 -19.18
CA LEU A 5 18.71 -4.37 -17.75
C LEU A 5 17.79 -3.29 -17.20
N ASP A 6 17.97 -2.07 -17.67
CA ASP A 6 17.11 -0.98 -17.25
C ASP A 6 15.66 -1.22 -17.67
N SER A 7 15.47 -1.78 -18.87
CA SER A 7 14.13 -2.11 -19.33
C SER A 7 13.49 -3.19 -18.48
N ILE A 8 14.27 -4.21 -18.12
CA ILE A 8 13.79 -5.28 -17.25
C ILE A 8 13.46 -4.72 -15.88
N ASP A 9 14.35 -3.91 -15.32
CA ASP A 9 14.13 -3.30 -14.02
C ASP A 9 12.90 -2.40 -14.05
N ALA A 10 12.74 -1.61 -15.10
CA ALA A 10 11.58 -0.75 -15.26
C ALA A 10 10.29 -1.56 -15.30
N THR A 11 10.31 -2.73 -15.95
CA THR A 11 9.15 -3.60 -16.03
C THR A 11 8.76 -4.14 -14.65
N LEU A 12 9.76 -4.52 -13.85
CA LEU A 12 9.54 -5.03 -12.50
C LEU A 12 9.32 -3.92 -11.48
N ALA A 13 9.66 -2.69 -11.85
CA ALA A 13 9.66 -1.55 -10.95
C ALA A 13 8.42 -0.68 -11.09
N ILE A 14 7.31 -1.27 -11.49
CA ILE A 14 6.04 -0.55 -11.56
C ILE A 14 4.94 -1.35 -10.86
N THR A 15 3.89 -0.63 -10.44
CA THR A 15 2.70 -1.27 -9.88
C THR A 15 1.96 -2.02 -10.98
N ARG A 16 1.31 -3.10 -10.60
CA ARG A 16 0.65 -4.02 -11.54
C ARG A 16 -0.82 -3.71 -11.75
N GLY A 17 -1.45 -3.00 -10.83
CA GLY A 17 -2.86 -2.67 -10.92
C GLY A 17 -3.77 -3.83 -10.55
N ILE A 18 -3.29 -4.76 -9.72
CA ILE A 18 -4.03 -5.97 -9.36
C ILE A 18 -4.50 -5.92 -7.90
N ALA A 19 -3.64 -5.46 -7.00
CA ALA A 19 -3.94 -5.47 -5.59
C ALA A 19 -5.02 -4.47 -5.23
N SER A 20 -5.85 -4.83 -4.29
CA SER A 20 -6.96 -3.99 -3.85
C SER A 20 -7.10 -4.06 -2.34
N PHE A 21 -7.91 -3.18 -1.79
CA PHE A 21 -8.19 -3.12 -0.37
C PHE A 21 -9.69 -3.01 -0.14
N SER A 22 -10.20 -3.88 0.74
CA SER A 22 -11.58 -3.87 1.18
C SER A 22 -11.61 -3.60 2.67
N PRO A 23 -12.11 -2.44 3.11
CA PRO A 23 -12.07 -2.08 4.53
C PRO A 23 -13.12 -2.79 5.38
N GLY A 24 -14.17 -3.32 4.80
CA GLY A 24 -15.26 -3.90 5.57
C GLY A 24 -15.04 -5.35 5.95
N GLY A 25 -15.28 -5.70 7.20
CA GLY A 25 -15.12 -7.06 7.66
C GLY A 25 -16.18 -7.99 7.08
N GLY A 26 -15.79 -9.10 6.52
CA GLY A 26 -16.71 -10.10 5.99
C GLY A 26 -17.14 -9.87 4.56
N HIS A 27 -17.00 -8.68 4.05
CA HIS A 27 -17.29 -8.38 2.65
C HIS A 27 -15.99 -8.28 1.89
N HIS A 28 -15.90 -9.02 0.80
CA HIS A 28 -14.67 -9.06 0.00
C HIS A 28 -14.77 -8.22 -1.28
N VAL A 29 -15.67 -7.25 -1.27
CA VAL A 29 -15.81 -6.35 -2.40
C VAL A 29 -14.70 -5.30 -2.31
N PRO A 30 -13.81 -5.24 -3.30
CA PRO A 30 -12.73 -4.25 -3.28
C PRO A 30 -13.30 -2.85 -3.47
N LEU A 31 -12.90 -1.95 -2.57
CA LEU A 31 -13.30 -0.56 -2.65
C LEU A 31 -12.18 0.31 -3.22
N PHE A 32 -10.94 -0.06 -2.94
CA PHE A 32 -9.77 0.66 -3.41
C PHE A 32 -8.88 -0.27 -4.22
N LYS A 33 -8.28 0.24 -5.26
CA LYS A 33 -7.39 -0.54 -6.10
C LYS A 33 -6.16 0.28 -6.45
N VAL A 34 -5.01 -0.38 -6.50
CA VAL A 34 -3.77 0.29 -6.88
C VAL A 34 -3.77 0.56 -8.38
N VAL A 35 -3.40 1.77 -8.74
CA VAL A 35 -3.30 2.16 -10.16
C VAL A 35 -2.08 1.49 -10.77
N LYS A 36 -2.24 0.96 -11.98
CA LYS A 36 -1.16 0.32 -12.71
C LYS A 36 -0.16 1.35 -13.23
N GLY A 37 1.11 0.98 -13.27
CA GLY A 37 2.13 1.76 -13.95
C GLY A 37 2.84 2.81 -13.11
N VAL A 38 2.61 2.84 -11.81
CA VAL A 38 3.33 3.75 -10.92
C VAL A 38 4.71 3.18 -10.62
N PRO A 39 5.78 4.00 -10.66
CA PRO A 39 7.10 3.49 -10.29
C PRO A 39 7.08 2.84 -8.91
N ALA A 40 7.61 1.63 -8.83
CA ALA A 40 7.55 0.85 -7.59
C ALA A 40 8.28 1.54 -6.45
N ASP A 41 9.40 2.19 -6.74
CA ASP A 41 10.14 2.91 -5.69
C ASP A 41 9.30 4.01 -5.07
N LEU A 42 8.60 4.76 -5.91
CA LEU A 42 7.72 5.81 -5.43
C LEU A 42 6.56 5.23 -4.64
N ALA A 43 5.95 4.16 -5.15
CA ALA A 43 4.82 3.51 -4.49
C ALA A 43 5.24 2.95 -3.12
N ARG A 44 6.38 2.28 -3.04
CA ARG A 44 6.89 1.75 -1.77
C ARG A 44 7.22 2.84 -0.78
N GLU A 45 7.75 3.96 -1.27
CA GLU A 45 8.03 5.10 -0.41
C GLU A 45 6.75 5.62 0.21
N GLN A 46 5.69 5.75 -0.57
CA GLN A 46 4.41 6.18 -0.05
C GLN A 46 3.83 5.18 0.96
N ALA A 47 3.98 3.88 0.68
CA ALA A 47 3.53 2.86 1.61
C ALA A 47 4.30 2.93 2.93
N SER A 48 5.60 3.21 2.86
CA SER A 48 6.42 3.38 4.06
C SER A 48 5.95 4.56 4.90
N VAL A 49 5.64 5.68 4.25
CA VAL A 49 5.09 6.86 4.94
C VAL A 49 3.76 6.51 5.61
N MET A 50 2.88 5.82 4.89
CA MET A 50 1.59 5.39 5.43
C MET A 50 1.77 4.52 6.67
N LEU A 51 2.72 3.58 6.63
CA LEU A 51 2.98 2.71 7.78
C LEU A 51 3.55 3.48 8.96
N GLY A 52 4.35 4.51 8.72
CA GLY A 52 4.80 5.41 9.77
C GLY A 52 3.65 6.12 10.44
N CYS A 53 2.68 6.58 9.65
CA CYS A 53 1.47 7.20 10.17
C CYS A 53 0.63 6.19 10.96
N VAL A 54 0.51 4.94 10.46
CA VAL A 54 -0.21 3.89 11.14
C VAL A 54 0.35 3.66 12.54
N ARG A 55 1.67 3.60 12.64
CA ARG A 55 2.32 3.37 13.94
C ARG A 55 1.97 4.46 14.94
N LYS A 56 2.04 5.70 14.51
CA LYS A 56 1.74 6.84 15.38
C LYS A 56 0.25 6.89 15.74
N LEU A 57 -0.62 6.75 14.76
CA LEU A 57 -2.06 6.79 14.96
C LEU A 57 -2.54 5.66 15.87
N THR A 58 -1.95 4.49 15.72
CA THR A 58 -2.30 3.34 16.55
C THR A 58 -1.96 3.60 18.00
N LEU A 59 -0.77 4.14 18.25
CA LEU A 59 -0.35 4.41 19.63
C LEU A 59 -1.20 5.50 20.25
N VAL A 60 -1.34 6.64 19.58
CA VAL A 60 -2.11 7.77 20.11
C VAL A 60 -3.59 7.42 20.24
N GLY A 61 -4.14 6.73 19.23
CA GLY A 61 -5.52 6.30 19.24
C GLY A 61 -5.84 5.36 20.39
N ALA A 62 -4.90 4.45 20.69
CA ALA A 62 -5.06 3.53 21.81
C ALA A 62 -5.00 4.26 23.15
N LEU A 63 -4.06 5.20 23.30
CA LEU A 63 -3.89 5.96 24.54
C LEU A 63 -5.08 6.88 24.81
N ASP A 64 -5.60 7.51 23.75
CA ASP A 64 -6.70 8.48 23.88
C ASP A 64 -8.07 7.85 23.68
N THR A 65 -8.13 6.57 23.38
CA THR A 65 -9.37 5.86 23.05
C THR A 65 -10.12 6.57 21.91
N ASP A 66 -9.36 6.95 20.87
CA ASP A 66 -9.91 7.68 19.74
C ASP A 66 -10.15 6.72 18.58
N TYR A 67 -11.42 6.37 18.37
CA TYR A 67 -11.76 5.39 17.34
C TYR A 67 -11.52 5.88 15.93
N GLU A 68 -11.59 7.19 15.70
CA GLU A 68 -11.30 7.73 14.37
C GLU A 68 -9.85 7.53 14.00
N MET A 69 -8.95 7.70 14.95
CA MET A 69 -7.53 7.43 14.72
C MET A 69 -7.26 5.96 14.44
N VAL A 70 -7.96 5.07 15.16
CA VAL A 70 -7.83 3.64 14.94
C VAL A 70 -8.33 3.26 13.54
N TRP A 71 -9.48 3.82 13.12
CA TRP A 71 -9.99 3.59 11.76
C TRP A 71 -9.05 4.11 10.70
N ALA A 72 -8.47 5.29 10.91
CA ALA A 72 -7.49 5.85 9.98
C ALA A 72 -6.29 4.92 9.84
N ALA A 73 -5.80 4.37 10.94
CA ALA A 73 -4.70 3.40 10.91
C ALA A 73 -5.09 2.15 10.12
N HIS A 74 -6.32 1.67 10.29
CA HIS A 74 -6.82 0.51 9.56
C HIS A 74 -6.81 0.76 8.05
N TYR A 75 -7.35 1.90 7.61
CA TYR A 75 -7.37 2.25 6.20
C TYR A 75 -5.97 2.38 5.63
N LEU A 76 -5.11 3.13 6.32
CA LEU A 76 -3.75 3.35 5.85
C LEU A 76 -2.94 2.06 5.79
N SER A 77 -3.10 1.16 6.75
CA SER A 77 -2.39 -0.12 6.74
C SER A 77 -2.85 -0.98 5.57
N GLY A 78 -4.15 -0.99 5.28
CA GLY A 78 -4.69 -1.75 4.16
C GLY A 78 -4.23 -1.21 2.82
N LEU A 79 -4.22 0.11 2.68
CA LEU A 79 -3.73 0.75 1.45
C LEU A 79 -2.23 0.49 1.26
N ALA A 80 -1.45 0.61 2.33
CA ALA A 80 -0.01 0.36 2.26
C ALA A 80 0.27 -1.10 1.87
N LYS A 81 -0.47 -2.04 2.46
CA LYS A 81 -0.30 -3.45 2.12
C LYS A 81 -0.61 -3.70 0.66
N ALA A 82 -1.70 -3.13 0.15
CA ALA A 82 -2.07 -3.30 -1.25
C ALA A 82 -0.97 -2.76 -2.17
N ILE A 83 -0.37 -1.62 -1.83
CA ILE A 83 0.71 -1.06 -2.61
C ILE A 83 1.92 -1.99 -2.64
N VAL A 84 2.32 -2.50 -1.48
CA VAL A 84 3.47 -3.40 -1.40
C VAL A 84 3.21 -4.68 -2.18
N ASP A 85 2.02 -5.26 -2.03
CA ASP A 85 1.66 -6.48 -2.74
C ASP A 85 1.66 -6.25 -4.26
N ASP A 86 1.20 -5.09 -4.69
CA ASP A 86 1.10 -4.77 -6.11
C ASP A 86 2.45 -4.55 -6.77
N CYS A 87 3.48 -4.27 -5.97
CA CYS A 87 4.84 -4.11 -6.46
C CYS A 87 5.60 -5.44 -6.52
N ASP A 88 5.02 -6.50 -5.99
CA ASP A 88 5.69 -7.80 -5.94
C ASP A 88 5.55 -8.51 -7.28
N PRO A 89 6.67 -8.75 -7.99
CA PRO A 89 6.60 -9.37 -9.32
C PRO A 89 6.15 -10.83 -9.28
N SER A 90 6.11 -11.45 -8.11
CA SER A 90 5.70 -12.84 -7.98
C SER A 90 4.18 -13.02 -7.89
N LEU A 91 3.44 -11.95 -7.75
CA LEU A 91 1.97 -12.04 -7.66
C LEU A 91 1.30 -12.25 -9.01
#